data_f4646158d2bcc327e6c8688b57cc9226
#
_entry.id   f4646158d2bcc327e6c8688b57cc9226
#
_cell.length_a   1.000
_cell.length_b   1.000
_cell.length_c   1.000
_cell.angle_alpha   90.00
_cell.angle_beta   90.00
_cell.angle_gamma   90.00
#
_symmetry.space_group_name_H-M   'P 1'
#
loop_
_entity.id
_entity.type
_entity.pdbx_description
1 polymer ?
#
loop_
_entity_poly.entity_id
_entity_poly.type
_entity_poly.pdbx_seq_one_letter_code
_entity_poly.pdbx_strand_id
1 'polypeptide(L)'
;PARVLMGIIQRWKDRGLTPEKVSSEESFDIAEGVLTELYQDYQIRLKSLNAVDFGDLLLHCLTLFTENADVLHEYQVKFRYLLVDEYQDTNVAQYLWLRLLAQDHKNICCVGDDDQSIYSWRGAEVGNILKFEKDFSNATVVRLEQNYRSTPHILAAASGLISHNEGRLGKTLWTGMDEGDLVKVRAVWD
;
A
#
# COMPACT_ATOMS: atom_id res chain seq x y z
N PRO A 1 2.89 22.26 14.65
CA PRO A 1 4.30 22.21 14.27
C PRO A 1 4.47 21.67 12.85
N ALA A 2 5.45 22.19 12.10
CA ALA A 2 5.67 21.88 10.68
C ALA A 2 5.75 20.35 10.39
N ARG A 3 6.33 19.56 11.29
CA ARG A 3 6.46 18.11 11.14
C ARG A 3 5.08 17.40 11.12
N VAL A 4 4.12 17.88 11.89
CA VAL A 4 2.76 17.34 11.91
C VAL A 4 2.06 17.65 10.59
N LEU A 5 2.15 18.89 10.12
CA LEU A 5 1.62 19.32 8.83
C LEU A 5 2.18 18.46 7.69
N MET A 6 3.49 18.28 7.64
CA MET A 6 4.12 17.45 6.60
C MET A 6 3.63 16.01 6.65
N GLY A 7 3.40 15.45 7.84
CA GLY A 7 2.83 14.10 7.99
C GLY A 7 1.38 14.00 7.47
N ILE A 8 0.59 15.07 7.59
CA ILE A 8 -0.77 15.13 7.05
C ILE A 8 -0.74 15.22 5.53
N ILE A 9 0.07 16.14 4.98
CA ILE A 9 0.24 16.29 3.54
C ILE A 9 0.70 14.96 2.91
N GLN A 10 1.67 14.29 3.53
CA GLN A 10 2.15 13.00 3.04
C GLN A 10 1.04 11.94 3.01
N ARG A 11 0.20 11.84 4.06
CA ARG A 11 -0.96 10.94 4.07
C ARG A 11 -1.97 11.24 2.96
N TRP A 12 -2.21 12.51 2.65
CA TRP A 12 -3.07 12.88 1.52
C TRP A 12 -2.46 12.46 0.18
N LYS A 13 -1.14 12.68 0.00
CA LYS A 13 -0.42 12.21 -1.20
C LYS A 13 -0.45 10.68 -1.33
N ASP A 14 -0.26 9.94 -0.24
CA ASP A 14 -0.34 8.48 -0.21
C ASP A 14 -1.74 7.95 -0.57
N ARG A 15 -2.77 8.78 -0.44
CA ARG A 15 -4.15 8.52 -0.87
C ARG A 15 -4.46 9.03 -2.29
N GLY A 16 -3.50 9.62 -2.98
CA GLY A 16 -3.67 10.19 -4.32
C GLY A 16 -4.45 11.51 -4.34
N LEU A 17 -4.49 12.22 -3.21
CA LEU A 17 -5.23 13.48 -3.06
C LEU A 17 -4.34 14.68 -3.33
N THR A 18 -4.67 15.45 -4.39
CA THR A 18 -4.14 16.80 -4.59
C THR A 18 -4.84 17.79 -3.65
N PRO A 19 -4.31 19.00 -3.43
CA PRO A 19 -4.99 19.99 -2.58
C PRO A 19 -6.47 20.20 -2.91
N GLU A 20 -6.82 20.18 -4.19
CA GLU A 20 -8.18 20.38 -4.70
C GLU A 20 -9.11 19.17 -4.45
N LYS A 21 -8.53 17.99 -4.22
CA LYS A 21 -9.26 16.74 -3.99
C LYS A 21 -9.44 16.40 -2.50
N VAL A 22 -8.80 17.15 -1.62
CA VAL A 22 -9.02 16.99 -0.17
C VAL A 22 -10.41 17.50 0.17
N SER A 23 -11.23 16.63 0.79
CA SER A 23 -12.59 17.01 1.17
C SER A 23 -12.59 18.08 2.27
N SER A 24 -13.64 18.90 2.29
CA SER A 24 -13.81 19.92 3.34
C SER A 24 -13.93 19.29 4.75
N GLU A 25 -14.53 18.11 4.86
CA GLU A 25 -14.64 17.39 6.12
C GLU A 25 -13.26 16.98 6.66
N GLU A 26 -12.41 16.39 5.81
CA GLU A 26 -11.04 15.98 6.18
C GLU A 26 -10.14 17.18 6.53
N SER A 27 -10.41 18.33 5.92
CA SER A 27 -9.68 19.58 6.17
C SER A 27 -10.14 20.29 7.44
N PHE A 28 -11.43 20.20 7.80
CA PHE A 28 -12.04 20.97 8.88
C PHE A 28 -11.67 20.43 10.26
N ASP A 29 -11.52 19.12 10.40
CA ASP A 29 -11.24 18.47 11.69
C ASP A 29 -9.88 18.84 12.31
N ILE A 30 -8.95 19.41 11.55
CA ILE A 30 -7.56 19.57 12.01
C ILE A 30 -7.05 21.02 11.90
N ALA A 31 -7.74 22.02 11.70
CA ALA A 31 -7.37 23.45 11.77
C ALA A 31 -8.28 24.35 10.93
N GLU A 32 -9.57 24.15 11.01
CA GLU A 32 -10.57 25.05 10.42
C GLU A 32 -10.37 25.32 8.91
N GLY A 33 -9.88 24.31 8.16
CA GLY A 33 -9.68 24.44 6.71
C GLY A 33 -8.31 24.98 6.24
N VAL A 34 -7.50 25.52 7.12
CA VAL A 34 -6.20 26.14 6.78
C VAL A 34 -5.19 25.11 6.22
N LEU A 35 -5.36 23.83 6.55
CA LEU A 35 -4.40 22.79 6.12
C LEU A 35 -4.39 22.60 4.60
N THR A 36 -5.51 22.73 3.94
CA THR A 36 -5.59 22.61 2.47
C THR A 36 -4.88 23.77 1.79
N GLU A 37 -5.05 25.00 2.33
CA GLU A 37 -4.33 26.18 1.85
C GLU A 37 -2.81 26.01 2.03
N LEU A 38 -2.37 25.54 3.20
CA LEU A 38 -0.96 25.28 3.47
C LEU A 38 -0.40 24.17 2.55
N TYR A 39 -1.20 23.15 2.23
CA TYR A 39 -0.80 22.13 1.26
C TYR A 39 -0.64 22.73 -0.14
N GLN A 40 -1.57 23.57 -0.56
CA GLN A 40 -1.48 24.28 -1.84
C GLN A 40 -0.24 25.18 -1.91
N ASP A 41 0.01 25.97 -0.86
CA ASP A 41 1.20 26.82 -0.76
C ASP A 41 2.50 26.00 -0.81
N TYR A 42 2.50 24.84 -0.14
CA TYR A 42 3.62 23.91 -0.19
C TYR A 42 3.89 23.42 -1.61
N GLN A 43 2.85 23.03 -2.36
CA GLN A 43 2.99 22.59 -3.76
C GLN A 43 3.46 23.74 -4.67
N ILE A 44 2.93 24.95 -4.49
CA ILE A 44 3.39 26.16 -5.21
C ILE A 44 4.88 26.38 -4.94
N ARG A 45 5.30 26.24 -3.70
CA ARG A 45 6.70 26.44 -3.30
C ARG A 45 7.61 25.38 -3.94
N LEU A 46 7.25 24.11 -3.90
CA LEU A 46 7.99 23.05 -4.58
C LEU A 46 8.14 23.34 -6.08
N LYS A 47 7.04 23.70 -6.74
CA LYS A 47 7.04 24.05 -8.16
C LYS A 47 7.98 25.24 -8.45
N SER A 48 7.97 26.29 -7.62
CA SER A 48 8.85 27.46 -7.78
C SER A 48 10.34 27.12 -7.62
N LEU A 49 10.64 26.08 -6.85
CA LEU A 49 11.99 25.55 -6.65
C LEU A 49 12.39 24.50 -7.68
N ASN A 50 11.50 24.17 -8.66
CA ASN A 50 11.66 23.06 -9.59
C ASN A 50 12.00 21.74 -8.86
N ALA A 51 11.28 21.47 -7.77
CA ALA A 51 11.49 20.34 -6.87
C ALA A 51 10.18 19.57 -6.67
N VAL A 52 10.32 18.31 -6.28
CA VAL A 52 9.23 17.43 -5.86
C VAL A 52 9.66 16.68 -4.59
N ASP A 53 8.73 16.32 -3.74
CA ASP A 53 8.99 15.35 -2.67
C ASP A 53 8.67 13.92 -3.14
N PHE A 54 8.94 12.93 -2.28
CA PHE A 54 8.71 11.51 -2.65
C PHE A 54 7.25 11.19 -2.93
N GLY A 55 6.31 11.81 -2.20
CA GLY A 55 4.88 11.64 -2.43
C GLY A 55 4.44 12.21 -3.78
N ASP A 56 5.04 13.33 -4.19
CA ASP A 56 4.76 13.96 -5.48
C ASP A 56 5.14 13.09 -6.67
N LEU A 57 6.20 12.28 -6.57
CA LEU A 57 6.62 11.41 -7.67
C LEU A 57 5.47 10.50 -8.11
N LEU A 58 4.74 9.93 -7.16
CA LEU A 58 3.61 9.07 -7.45
C LEU A 58 2.34 9.87 -7.77
N LEU A 59 2.07 10.93 -7.01
CA LEU A 59 0.90 11.79 -7.21
C LEU A 59 0.90 12.43 -8.61
N HIS A 60 2.04 12.93 -9.07
CA HIS A 60 2.17 13.50 -10.43
C HIS A 60 2.05 12.44 -11.51
N CYS A 61 2.54 11.22 -11.29
CA CYS A 61 2.29 10.12 -12.23
C CYS A 61 0.80 9.78 -12.34
N LEU A 62 0.07 9.76 -11.22
CA LEU A 62 -1.38 9.55 -11.22
C LEU A 62 -2.10 10.66 -11.99
N THR A 63 -1.78 11.90 -11.72
CA THR A 63 -2.35 13.07 -12.41
C THR A 63 -2.06 12.99 -13.90
N LEU A 64 -0.79 12.76 -14.28
CA LEU A 64 -0.38 12.63 -15.67
C LEU A 64 -1.18 11.56 -16.42
N PHE A 65 -1.32 10.37 -15.85
CA PHE A 65 -2.04 9.26 -16.48
C PHE A 65 -3.56 9.47 -16.52
N THR A 66 -4.10 10.20 -15.55
CA THR A 66 -5.54 10.49 -15.50
C THR A 66 -5.92 11.58 -16.51
N GLU A 67 -5.05 12.57 -16.70
CA GLU A 67 -5.32 13.72 -17.56
C GLU A 67 -4.85 13.53 -19.01
N ASN A 68 -3.93 12.58 -19.28
CA ASN A 68 -3.34 12.37 -20.58
C ASN A 68 -3.44 10.90 -20.99
N ALA A 69 -4.55 10.55 -21.63
CA ALA A 69 -4.85 9.18 -22.04
C ALA A 69 -3.83 8.59 -23.04
N ASP A 70 -3.24 9.43 -23.90
CA ASP A 70 -2.19 9.06 -24.85
C ASP A 70 -0.91 8.64 -24.12
N VAL A 71 -0.50 9.39 -23.11
CA VAL A 71 0.65 9.04 -22.25
C VAL A 71 0.38 7.73 -21.50
N LEU A 72 -0.79 7.59 -20.88
CA LEU A 72 -1.17 6.34 -20.22
C LEU A 72 -1.09 5.15 -21.18
N HIS A 73 -1.64 5.29 -22.39
CA HIS A 73 -1.61 4.23 -23.40
C HIS A 73 -0.18 3.85 -23.80
N GLU A 74 0.72 4.82 -23.97
CA GLU A 74 2.14 4.54 -24.24
C GLU A 74 2.76 3.63 -23.16
N TYR A 75 2.50 3.93 -21.89
CA TYR A 75 3.01 3.12 -20.77
C TYR A 75 2.31 1.76 -20.65
N GLN A 76 1.02 1.65 -20.98
CA GLN A 76 0.32 0.37 -21.04
C GLN A 76 0.89 -0.54 -22.14
N VAL A 77 1.21 0.01 -23.31
CA VAL A 77 1.88 -0.75 -24.39
C VAL A 77 3.30 -1.18 -23.99
N LYS A 78 4.02 -0.31 -23.28
CA LYS A 78 5.37 -0.58 -22.81
C LYS A 78 5.42 -1.63 -21.71
N PHE A 79 4.53 -1.56 -20.71
CA PHE A 79 4.48 -2.45 -19.57
C PHE A 79 3.35 -3.48 -19.71
N ARG A 80 3.52 -4.43 -20.61
CA ARG A 80 2.50 -5.46 -20.89
C ARG A 80 2.30 -6.47 -19.76
N TYR A 81 3.26 -6.65 -18.90
CA TYR A 81 3.24 -7.56 -17.76
C TYR A 81 3.68 -6.81 -16.52
N LEU A 82 2.86 -6.84 -15.50
CA LEU A 82 3.12 -6.19 -14.22
C LEU A 82 3.28 -7.28 -13.16
N LEU A 83 4.43 -7.31 -12.50
CA LEU A 83 4.67 -8.18 -11.35
C LEU A 83 4.88 -7.28 -10.13
N VAL A 84 4.06 -7.48 -9.12
CA VAL A 84 4.07 -6.68 -7.89
C VAL A 84 4.31 -7.60 -6.72
N ASP A 85 5.34 -7.30 -5.95
CA ASP A 85 5.65 -7.99 -4.71
C ASP A 85 5.23 -7.15 -3.51
N GLU A 86 5.03 -7.79 -2.36
CA GLU A 86 4.61 -7.17 -1.09
C GLU A 86 3.34 -6.29 -1.26
N TYR A 87 2.36 -6.79 -2.01
CA TYR A 87 1.19 -6.01 -2.40
C TYR A 87 0.37 -5.49 -1.21
N GLN A 88 0.41 -6.15 -0.04
CA GLN A 88 -0.22 -5.70 1.20
C GLN A 88 0.35 -4.39 1.74
N ASP A 89 1.56 -4.02 1.34
CA ASP A 89 2.25 -2.81 1.78
C ASP A 89 2.02 -1.61 0.85
N THR A 90 1.20 -1.77 -0.18
CA THR A 90 0.86 -0.68 -1.10
C THR A 90 -0.06 0.34 -0.43
N ASN A 91 0.22 1.63 -0.66
CA ASN A 91 -0.71 2.70 -0.33
C ASN A 91 -1.77 2.89 -1.45
N VAL A 92 -2.78 3.72 -1.19
CA VAL A 92 -3.88 3.94 -2.16
C VAL A 92 -3.37 4.53 -3.48
N ALA A 93 -2.40 5.44 -3.44
CA ALA A 93 -1.85 6.04 -4.65
C ALA A 93 -1.12 5.00 -5.52
N GLN A 94 -0.32 4.10 -4.90
CA GLN A 94 0.32 2.98 -5.60
C GLN A 94 -0.70 2.01 -6.21
N TYR A 95 -1.74 1.67 -5.45
CA TYR A 95 -2.83 0.84 -5.92
C TYR A 95 -3.55 1.46 -7.15
N LEU A 96 -3.89 2.76 -7.10
CA LEU A 96 -4.53 3.45 -8.22
C LEU A 96 -3.61 3.50 -9.45
N TRP A 97 -2.33 3.74 -9.26
CA TRP A 97 -1.34 3.76 -10.32
C TRP A 97 -1.21 2.39 -11.02
N LEU A 98 -1.14 1.31 -10.26
CA LEU A 98 -1.10 -0.06 -10.78
C LEU A 98 -2.39 -0.40 -11.56
N ARG A 99 -3.54 0.02 -11.04
CA ARG A 99 -4.82 -0.16 -11.75
C ARG A 99 -4.86 0.54 -13.09
N LEU A 100 -4.40 1.79 -13.17
CA LEU A 100 -4.34 2.53 -14.43
C LEU A 100 -3.46 1.80 -15.44
N LEU A 101 -2.27 1.36 -15.04
CA LEU A 101 -1.36 0.62 -15.93
C LEU A 101 -1.93 -0.72 -16.38
N ALA A 102 -2.60 -1.46 -15.50
CA ALA A 102 -3.16 -2.79 -15.80
C ALA A 102 -4.49 -2.75 -16.56
N GLN A 103 -5.15 -1.60 -16.65
CA GLN A 103 -6.55 -1.49 -17.08
C GLN A 103 -6.79 -2.04 -18.49
N ASP A 104 -5.86 -1.86 -19.40
CA ASP A 104 -5.99 -2.30 -20.80
C ASP A 104 -5.80 -3.82 -20.94
N HIS A 105 -4.66 -4.33 -20.55
CA HIS A 105 -4.27 -5.72 -20.82
C HIS A 105 -4.52 -6.71 -19.66
N LYS A 106 -4.74 -6.22 -18.45
CA LYS A 106 -5.00 -7.00 -17.22
C LYS A 106 -3.96 -8.07 -16.89
N ASN A 107 -2.75 -7.96 -17.46
CA ASN A 107 -1.63 -8.89 -17.20
C ASN A 107 -0.88 -8.43 -15.95
N ILE A 108 -1.50 -8.63 -14.81
CA ILE A 108 -0.93 -8.28 -13.50
C ILE A 108 -0.85 -9.51 -12.61
N CYS A 109 0.29 -9.71 -11.99
CA CYS A 109 0.50 -10.72 -10.97
C CYS A 109 0.94 -10.01 -9.69
N CYS A 110 0.14 -10.13 -8.64
CA CYS A 110 0.44 -9.57 -7.33
C CYS A 110 0.78 -10.70 -6.36
N VAL A 111 1.88 -10.55 -5.66
CA VAL A 111 2.28 -11.44 -4.56
C VAL A 111 2.21 -10.63 -3.27
N GLY A 112 1.64 -11.21 -2.24
CA GLY A 112 1.50 -10.54 -0.96
C GLY A 112 0.96 -11.46 0.12
N ASP A 113 0.99 -10.97 1.33
CA ASP A 113 0.56 -11.67 2.52
C ASP A 113 -0.13 -10.69 3.47
N ASP A 114 -1.46 -10.73 3.54
CA ASP A 114 -2.25 -9.86 4.40
C ASP A 114 -1.88 -9.99 5.89
N ASP A 115 -1.41 -11.17 6.32
CA ASP A 115 -0.93 -11.41 7.68
C ASP A 115 0.41 -10.69 7.98
N GLN A 116 1.13 -10.19 6.96
CA GLN A 116 2.37 -9.44 7.09
C GLN A 116 2.21 -7.93 6.90
N SER A 117 0.98 -7.42 6.82
CA SER A 117 0.71 -5.98 6.70
C SER A 117 1.02 -5.23 7.99
N ILE A 118 2.26 -4.75 8.12
CA ILE A 118 2.76 -4.03 9.30
C ILE A 118 3.13 -2.56 9.02
N TYR A 119 2.88 -2.06 7.82
CA TYR A 119 3.26 -0.72 7.37
C TYR A 119 2.08 0.27 7.24
N SER A 120 0.96 0.02 7.95
CA SER A 120 -0.18 0.97 7.98
C SER A 120 0.23 2.37 8.46
N TRP A 121 1.19 2.48 9.37
CA TRP A 121 1.76 3.74 9.85
C TRP A 121 2.52 4.52 8.74
N ARG A 122 2.89 3.87 7.64
CA ARG A 122 3.49 4.48 6.44
C ARG A 122 2.47 4.65 5.31
N GLY A 123 1.17 4.52 5.59
CA GLY A 123 0.11 4.67 4.61
C GLY A 123 -0.24 3.41 3.82
N ALA A 124 0.33 2.24 4.16
CA ALA A 124 -0.09 0.97 3.58
C ALA A 124 -1.56 0.68 3.90
N GLU A 125 -2.29 0.17 2.92
CA GLU A 125 -3.71 -0.11 3.01
C GLU A 125 -3.95 -1.59 2.67
N VAL A 126 -4.08 -2.43 3.70
CA VAL A 126 -4.34 -3.88 3.52
C VAL A 126 -5.61 -4.16 2.73
N GLY A 127 -6.56 -3.24 2.75
CA GLY A 127 -7.77 -3.31 1.92
C GLY A 127 -7.49 -3.45 0.42
N ASN A 128 -6.31 -3.05 -0.06
CA ASN A 128 -5.94 -3.18 -1.47
C ASN A 128 -5.80 -4.66 -1.87
N ILE A 129 -5.13 -5.50 -1.06
CA ILE A 129 -5.00 -6.93 -1.36
C ILE A 129 -6.35 -7.65 -1.21
N LEU A 130 -7.16 -7.27 -0.22
CA LEU A 130 -8.48 -7.85 0.01
C LEU A 130 -9.48 -7.54 -1.12
N LYS A 131 -9.28 -6.46 -1.87
CA LYS A 131 -10.13 -6.04 -2.99
C LYS A 131 -9.67 -6.58 -4.34
N PHE A 132 -8.52 -7.24 -4.42
CA PHE A 132 -7.90 -7.62 -5.69
C PHE A 132 -8.83 -8.45 -6.60
N GLU A 133 -9.51 -9.47 -6.08
CA GLU A 133 -10.44 -10.30 -6.84
C GLU A 133 -11.67 -9.50 -7.33
N LYS A 134 -12.07 -8.47 -6.59
CA LYS A 134 -13.17 -7.58 -6.98
C LYS A 134 -12.74 -6.66 -8.14
N ASP A 135 -11.51 -6.19 -8.11
CA ASP A 135 -10.97 -5.30 -9.14
C ASP A 135 -10.60 -6.06 -10.43
N PHE A 136 -10.15 -7.30 -10.28
CA PHE A 136 -9.76 -8.20 -11.37
C PHE A 136 -10.61 -9.48 -11.30
N SER A 137 -11.86 -9.41 -11.76
CA SER A 137 -12.89 -10.44 -11.61
C SER A 137 -12.54 -11.82 -12.16
N ASN A 138 -11.52 -11.93 -13.00
CA ASN A 138 -11.03 -13.20 -13.55
C ASN A 138 -9.66 -13.60 -12.96
N ALA A 139 -9.24 -13.00 -11.86
CA ALA A 139 -7.97 -13.32 -11.23
C ALA A 139 -7.98 -14.76 -10.72
N THR A 140 -6.87 -15.46 -10.93
CA THR A 140 -6.61 -16.76 -10.30
C THR A 140 -5.85 -16.52 -9.01
N VAL A 141 -6.45 -16.91 -7.88
CA VAL A 141 -5.80 -16.82 -6.56
C VAL A 141 -5.13 -18.16 -6.23
N VAL A 142 -3.83 -18.12 -6.01
CA VAL A 142 -3.03 -19.27 -5.58
C VAL A 142 -2.52 -19.01 -4.17
N ARG A 143 -2.81 -19.92 -3.24
CA ARG A 143 -2.30 -19.84 -1.87
C ARG A 143 -1.05 -20.69 -1.74
N LEU A 144 0.05 -20.04 -1.35
CA LEU A 144 1.32 -20.70 -1.06
C LEU A 144 1.39 -20.98 0.44
N GLU A 145 1.11 -22.19 0.85
CA GLU A 145 0.98 -22.58 2.26
C GLU A 145 2.22 -23.32 2.80
N GLN A 146 3.08 -23.82 1.92
CA GLN A 146 4.33 -24.45 2.35
C GLN A 146 5.38 -23.40 2.68
N ASN A 147 5.88 -23.44 3.91
CA ASN A 147 6.96 -22.58 4.39
C ASN A 147 8.29 -23.34 4.37
N TYR A 148 9.32 -22.72 3.82
CA TYR A 148 10.68 -23.28 3.69
C TYR A 148 11.70 -22.56 4.58
N ARG A 149 11.24 -21.62 5.41
CA ARG A 149 12.11 -20.76 6.22
C ARG A 149 12.14 -21.15 7.69
N SER A 150 11.00 -21.59 8.23
CA SER A 150 10.78 -21.72 9.67
C SER A 150 10.40 -23.13 10.07
N THR A 151 10.83 -23.52 11.27
CA THR A 151 10.48 -24.81 11.88
C THR A 151 9.02 -24.86 12.31
N PRO A 152 8.43 -26.07 12.55
CA PRO A 152 7.05 -26.22 12.98
C PRO A 152 6.70 -25.42 14.24
N HIS A 153 7.61 -25.35 15.23
CA HIS A 153 7.38 -24.59 16.47
C HIS A 153 7.24 -23.09 16.24
N ILE A 154 8.03 -22.52 15.33
CA ILE A 154 7.93 -21.10 14.95
C ILE A 154 6.61 -20.85 14.22
N LEU A 155 6.23 -21.71 13.27
CA LEU A 155 4.98 -21.59 12.53
C LEU A 155 3.75 -21.72 13.43
N ALA A 156 3.79 -22.64 14.38
CA ALA A 156 2.70 -22.82 15.35
C ALA A 156 2.51 -21.57 16.21
N ALA A 157 3.61 -20.98 16.71
CA ALA A 157 3.56 -19.75 17.50
C ALA A 157 3.03 -18.57 16.65
N ALA A 158 3.50 -18.39 15.43
CA ALA A 158 3.04 -17.34 14.53
C ALA A 158 1.57 -17.52 14.13
N SER A 159 1.17 -18.75 13.79
CA SER A 159 -0.22 -19.09 13.45
C SER A 159 -1.16 -18.88 14.63
N GLY A 160 -0.72 -19.24 15.84
CA GLY A 160 -1.47 -18.99 17.07
C GLY A 160 -1.70 -17.49 17.34
N LEU A 161 -0.69 -16.67 17.11
CA LEU A 161 -0.79 -15.22 17.25
C LEU A 161 -1.74 -14.61 16.22
N ILE A 162 -1.52 -14.91 14.93
CA ILE A 162 -2.25 -14.27 13.83
C ILE A 162 -3.72 -14.73 13.74
N SER A 163 -4.05 -15.88 14.31
CA SER A 163 -5.43 -16.38 14.33
C SER A 163 -6.42 -15.48 15.07
N HIS A 164 -5.93 -14.56 15.90
CA HIS A 164 -6.74 -13.58 16.62
C HIS A 164 -7.12 -12.36 15.76
N ASN A 165 -6.51 -12.18 14.60
CA ASN A 165 -6.85 -11.10 13.69
C ASN A 165 -8.12 -11.46 12.90
N GLU A 166 -9.07 -10.53 12.87
CA GLU A 166 -10.31 -10.66 12.10
C GLU A 166 -10.12 -10.13 10.66
N GLY A 167 -10.94 -10.60 9.71
CA GLY A 167 -10.99 -10.08 8.33
C GLY A 167 -9.85 -10.51 7.42
N ARG A 168 -8.99 -11.46 7.84
CA ARG A 168 -7.89 -12.00 7.04
C ARG A 168 -8.39 -12.95 5.95
N LEU A 169 -7.64 -13.07 4.84
CA LEU A 169 -7.90 -14.06 3.79
C LEU A 169 -7.75 -15.50 4.28
N GLY A 170 -6.92 -15.70 5.30
CA GLY A 170 -6.68 -16.98 5.96
C GLY A 170 -5.86 -17.95 5.11
N LYS A 171 -4.89 -18.58 5.76
CA LYS A 171 -4.09 -19.68 5.23
C LYS A 171 -3.59 -20.53 6.38
N THR A 172 -3.19 -21.76 6.09
CA THR A 172 -2.59 -22.68 7.07
C THR A 172 -1.18 -22.98 6.64
N LEU A 173 -0.21 -22.33 7.26
CA LEU A 173 1.19 -22.57 6.95
C LEU A 173 1.65 -23.91 7.53
N TRP A 174 2.35 -24.66 6.71
CA TRP A 174 3.00 -25.92 7.11
C TRP A 174 4.44 -25.96 6.60
N THR A 175 5.28 -26.78 7.20
CA THR A 175 6.66 -26.98 6.78
C THR A 175 7.04 -28.44 6.83
N GLY A 176 7.93 -28.85 5.95
CA GLY A 176 8.56 -30.19 5.99
C GLY A 176 9.90 -30.20 6.71
N MET A 177 10.25 -29.13 7.42
CA MET A 177 11.50 -29.07 8.22
C MET A 177 11.34 -29.86 9.51
N ASP A 178 12.47 -30.23 10.12
CA ASP A 178 12.53 -30.82 11.46
C ASP A 178 12.00 -29.84 12.52
N GLU A 179 11.56 -30.36 13.67
CA GLU A 179 10.88 -29.58 14.72
C GLU A 179 11.72 -28.40 15.23
N GLY A 180 13.02 -28.58 15.39
CA GLY A 180 13.93 -27.57 15.90
C GLY A 180 13.69 -27.23 17.38
N ASP A 181 14.24 -26.11 17.83
CA ASP A 181 14.11 -25.65 19.21
C ASP A 181 12.73 -25.04 19.47
N LEU A 182 12.25 -25.20 20.73
CA LEU A 182 11.04 -24.55 21.21
C LEU A 182 11.22 -23.01 21.28
N VAL A 183 10.16 -22.29 20.98
CA VAL A 183 10.10 -20.82 21.14
C VAL A 183 10.20 -20.48 22.64
N LYS A 184 11.15 -19.60 23.00
CA LYS A 184 11.38 -19.14 24.36
C LYS A 184 10.91 -17.69 24.51
N VAL A 185 9.99 -17.44 25.43
CA VAL A 185 9.54 -16.09 25.77
C VAL A 185 10.19 -15.65 27.07
N ARG A 186 10.85 -14.48 27.05
CA ARG A 186 11.46 -13.88 28.25
C ARG A 186 10.92 -12.47 28.43
N ALA A 187 10.36 -12.17 29.59
CA ALA A 187 10.09 -10.81 30.01
C ALA A 187 11.38 -10.15 30.51
N VAL A 188 11.59 -8.91 30.11
CA VAL A 188 12.68 -8.05 30.64
C VAL A 188 12.04 -6.79 31.18
N TRP A 189 12.58 -6.27 32.27
CA TRP A 189 12.14 -5.01 32.87
C TRP A 189 13.12 -3.94 32.41
N ASP A 190 12.61 -2.78 31.95
CA ASP A 190 13.40 -1.58 31.66
C ASP A 190 13.73 -0.84 32.96
#